data_89f51d07fa2fd2f5944020d85321a721
#
_entry.id   89f51d07fa2fd2f5944020d85321a721
#
_cell.length_a   1.000
_cell.length_b   1.000
_cell.length_c   1.000
_cell.angle_alpha   90.00
_cell.angle_beta   90.00
_cell.angle_gamma   90.00
#
_symmetry.space_group_name_H-M   'P 1'
#
loop_
_entity.id
_entity.type
_entity.pdbx_description
1 polymer ?
#
loop_
_entity_poly.entity_id
_entity_poly.type
_entity_poly.pdbx_seq_one_letter_code
_entity_poly.pdbx_strand_id
1 'polypeptide(L)'
;MGLKDWIKKKAAEVAQEDKERKMRLERDIIMALRQVYDPEIPVNVYDLGLFYEVKVDDNHNVYIQMTLTAPNCPMADYVVEQVRAAVADVPGVVSARVDLVWEPEWDKSRMSEEALVELGLDAD
;
A
#
# COMPACT_ATOMS: atom_id res chain seq x y z
N MET A 1 -27.53 -2.37 -35.13
CA MET A 1 -27.09 -2.61 -33.77
C MET A 1 -28.25 -2.42 -32.79
N GLY A 2 -28.58 -3.42 -32.01
CA GLY A 2 -29.71 -3.36 -31.10
C GLY A 2 -29.38 -2.67 -29.78
N LEU A 3 -30.44 -2.30 -29.06
CA LEU A 3 -30.33 -1.65 -27.75
C LEU A 3 -29.54 -2.51 -26.76
N LYS A 4 -29.74 -3.83 -26.77
CA LYS A 4 -29.03 -4.75 -25.89
C LYS A 4 -27.52 -4.71 -26.10
N ASP A 5 -27.08 -4.63 -27.36
CA ASP A 5 -25.65 -4.55 -27.69
C ASP A 5 -25.04 -3.24 -27.21
N TRP A 6 -25.79 -2.14 -27.34
CA TRP A 6 -25.36 -0.84 -26.85
C TRP A 6 -25.21 -0.83 -25.32
N ILE A 7 -26.17 -1.41 -24.61
CA ILE A 7 -26.15 -1.51 -23.13
C ILE A 7 -24.94 -2.33 -22.67
N LYS A 8 -24.68 -3.48 -23.31
CA LYS A 8 -23.52 -4.32 -22.98
C LYS A 8 -22.23 -3.58 -23.20
N LYS A 9 -22.12 -2.84 -24.30
CA LYS A 9 -20.93 -2.07 -24.61
C LYS A 9 -20.70 -0.97 -23.58
N LYS A 10 -21.75 -0.24 -23.20
CA LYS A 10 -21.67 0.80 -22.18
C LYS A 10 -21.30 0.24 -20.82
N ALA A 11 -21.89 -0.89 -20.44
CA ALA A 11 -21.56 -1.56 -19.18
C ALA A 11 -20.08 -1.99 -19.14
N ALA A 12 -19.56 -2.53 -20.26
CA ALA A 12 -18.15 -2.89 -20.36
C ALA A 12 -17.22 -1.68 -20.25
N GLU A 13 -17.59 -0.57 -20.91
CA GLU A 13 -16.80 0.68 -20.84
C GLU A 13 -16.76 1.21 -19.40
N VAL A 14 -17.89 1.23 -18.70
CA VAL A 14 -17.96 1.70 -17.30
C VAL A 14 -17.14 0.79 -16.38
N ALA A 15 -17.25 -0.53 -16.56
CA ALA A 15 -16.47 -1.48 -15.78
C ALA A 15 -14.97 -1.29 -16.00
N GLN A 16 -14.55 -1.02 -17.24
CA GLN A 16 -13.15 -0.77 -17.57
C GLN A 16 -12.66 0.53 -16.95
N GLU A 17 -13.45 1.59 -16.99
CA GLU A 17 -13.11 2.87 -16.37
C GLU A 17 -12.96 2.75 -14.86
N ASP A 18 -13.85 1.99 -14.20
CA ASP A 18 -13.78 1.75 -12.76
C ASP A 18 -12.52 0.98 -12.40
N LYS A 19 -12.17 -0.03 -13.20
CA LYS A 19 -10.96 -0.81 -13.01
C LYS A 19 -9.71 0.07 -13.15
N GLU A 20 -9.67 0.92 -14.16
CA GLU A 20 -8.55 1.83 -14.39
C GLU A 20 -8.40 2.84 -13.26
N ARG A 21 -9.51 3.37 -12.74
CA ARG A 21 -9.49 4.28 -11.59
C ARG A 21 -8.94 3.60 -10.35
N LYS A 22 -9.37 2.37 -10.10
CA LYS A 22 -8.90 1.58 -8.97
C LYS A 22 -7.40 1.30 -9.09
N MET A 23 -6.93 0.95 -10.27
CA MET A 23 -5.50 0.71 -10.51
C MET A 23 -4.66 1.98 -10.32
N ARG A 24 -5.14 3.12 -10.77
CA ARG A 24 -4.46 4.39 -10.54
C ARG A 24 -4.40 4.73 -9.06
N LEU A 25 -5.49 4.48 -8.34
CA LEU A 25 -5.56 4.71 -6.91
C LEU A 25 -4.58 3.82 -6.15
N GLU A 26 -4.51 2.54 -6.51
CA GLU A 26 -3.55 1.61 -5.92
C GLU A 26 -2.11 2.10 -6.13
N ARG A 27 -1.78 2.57 -7.33
CA ARG A 27 -0.46 3.10 -7.63
C ARG A 27 -0.16 4.35 -6.80
N ASP A 28 -1.12 5.26 -6.68
CA ASP A 28 -0.94 6.49 -5.91
C ASP A 28 -0.76 6.17 -4.42
N ILE A 29 -1.46 5.16 -3.92
CA ILE A 29 -1.28 4.68 -2.54
C ILE A 29 0.13 4.16 -2.33
N ILE A 30 0.65 3.34 -3.25
CA ILE A 30 2.02 2.83 -3.15
C ILE A 30 3.02 3.97 -3.16
N MET A 31 2.82 4.96 -4.02
CA MET A 31 3.69 6.13 -4.06
C MET A 31 3.66 6.91 -2.73
N ALA A 32 2.48 7.01 -2.11
CA ALA A 32 2.34 7.64 -0.80
C ALA A 32 3.09 6.84 0.28
N LEU A 33 2.99 5.52 0.25
CA LEU A 33 3.69 4.65 1.20
C LEU A 33 5.21 4.77 1.08
N ARG A 34 5.71 5.03 -0.11
CA ARG A 34 7.14 5.20 -0.34
C ARG A 34 7.67 6.53 0.21
N GLN A 35 6.80 7.40 0.69
CA GLN A 35 7.18 8.66 1.34
C GLN A 35 7.17 8.55 2.87
N VAL A 36 6.78 7.41 3.42
CA VAL A 36 6.76 7.18 4.87
C VAL A 36 8.03 6.44 5.28
N TYR A 37 8.68 6.94 6.32
CA TYR A 37 9.92 6.38 6.83
C TYR A 37 9.77 5.99 8.30
N ASP A 38 10.35 4.84 8.65
CA ASP A 38 10.61 4.53 10.06
C ASP A 38 11.69 5.50 10.54
N PRO A 39 11.49 6.19 11.68
CA PRO A 39 12.48 7.19 12.11
C PRO A 39 13.86 6.63 12.43
N GLU A 40 13.97 5.32 12.63
CA GLU A 40 15.24 4.68 12.96
C GLU A 40 15.96 4.08 11.75
N ILE A 41 15.28 3.99 10.60
CA ILE A 41 15.81 3.33 9.40
C ILE A 41 15.71 4.28 8.21
N PRO A 42 16.81 4.55 7.48
CA PRO A 42 16.82 5.50 6.37
C PRO A 42 16.26 4.92 5.06
N VAL A 43 15.24 4.08 5.15
CA VAL A 43 14.56 3.47 4.01
C VAL A 43 13.06 3.59 4.23
N ASN A 44 12.31 3.86 3.16
CA ASN A 44 10.87 4.00 3.27
C ASN A 44 10.23 2.65 3.62
N VAL A 45 9.04 2.72 4.24
CA VAL A 45 8.36 1.53 4.76
C VAL A 45 7.93 0.55 3.67
N TYR A 46 7.65 1.04 2.46
CA TYR A 46 7.28 0.17 1.35
C TYR A 46 8.46 -0.70 0.90
N ASP A 47 9.63 -0.09 0.70
CA ASP A 47 10.84 -0.82 0.27
C ASP A 47 11.38 -1.73 1.38
N LEU A 48 11.06 -1.44 2.64
CA LEU A 48 11.37 -2.36 3.74
C LEU A 48 10.54 -3.65 3.69
N GLY A 49 9.47 -3.66 2.90
CA GLY A 49 8.64 -4.86 2.76
C GLY A 49 7.73 -5.10 3.96
N LEU A 50 7.25 -4.03 4.60
CA LEU A 50 6.41 -4.14 5.80
C LEU A 50 4.95 -4.44 5.50
N PHE A 51 4.53 -4.42 4.25
CA PHE A 51 3.13 -4.56 3.88
C PHE A 51 2.82 -5.97 3.43
N TYR A 52 1.87 -6.62 4.09
CA TYR A 52 1.39 -7.95 3.71
C TYR A 52 0.18 -7.88 2.81
N GLU A 53 -0.63 -6.85 2.95
CA GLU A 53 -1.82 -6.67 2.15
C GLU A 53 -2.14 -5.19 2.00
N VAL A 54 -2.47 -4.79 0.77
CA VAL A 54 -3.00 -3.47 0.46
C VAL A 54 -4.21 -3.70 -0.44
N LYS A 55 -5.40 -3.45 0.09
CA LYS A 55 -6.66 -3.66 -0.62
C LYS A 55 -7.41 -2.36 -0.78
N VAL A 56 -7.95 -2.16 -1.98
CA VAL A 56 -8.87 -1.06 -2.27
C VAL A 56 -10.18 -1.69 -2.70
N ASP A 57 -11.27 -1.40 -1.99
CA ASP A 57 -12.57 -1.91 -2.37
C ASP A 57 -13.22 -1.04 -3.46
N ASP A 58 -14.39 -1.46 -3.94
CA ASP A 58 -15.08 -0.76 -5.03
C ASP A 58 -15.59 0.63 -4.62
N ASN A 59 -15.67 0.90 -3.32
CA ASN A 59 -16.06 2.20 -2.77
C ASN A 59 -14.86 3.07 -2.38
N HIS A 60 -13.65 2.63 -2.76
CA HIS A 60 -12.39 3.32 -2.48
C HIS A 60 -12.06 3.42 -0.99
N ASN A 61 -12.52 2.45 -0.21
CA ASN A 61 -12.03 2.24 1.14
C ASN A 61 -10.76 1.41 1.06
N VAL A 62 -9.74 1.80 1.80
CA VAL A 62 -8.43 1.15 1.76
C VAL A 62 -8.21 0.38 3.06
N TYR A 63 -7.82 -0.87 2.91
CA TYR A 63 -7.41 -1.72 4.03
C TYR A 63 -5.96 -2.13 3.84
N ILE A 64 -5.15 -1.92 4.86
CA ILE A 64 -3.74 -2.27 4.85
C ILE A 64 -3.44 -3.16 6.05
N GLN A 65 -2.73 -4.26 5.78
CA GLN A 65 -2.17 -5.10 6.82
C GLN A 65 -0.65 -4.98 6.74
N MET A 66 -0.01 -4.60 7.84
CA MET A 66 1.42 -4.38 7.87
C MET A 66 2.05 -4.93 9.13
N THR A 67 3.37 -5.01 9.12
CA THR A 67 4.17 -5.37 10.28
C THR A 67 5.29 -4.35 10.45
N LEU A 68 6.14 -4.58 11.44
CA LEU A 68 7.35 -3.81 11.67
C LEU A 68 8.55 -4.75 11.75
N THR A 69 9.76 -4.19 11.70
CA THR A 69 10.99 -4.99 11.69
C THR A 69 11.27 -5.66 13.04
N ALA A 70 10.70 -5.13 14.11
CA ALA A 70 10.87 -5.70 15.45
C ALA A 70 9.62 -5.47 16.30
N PRO A 71 9.20 -6.47 17.11
CA PRO A 71 7.98 -6.36 17.91
C PRO A 71 8.07 -5.33 19.04
N ASN A 72 9.26 -4.93 19.43
CA ASN A 72 9.48 -3.97 20.52
C ASN A 72 9.81 -2.57 20.03
N CYS A 73 9.38 -2.22 18.82
CA CYS A 73 9.61 -0.87 18.28
C CYS A 73 8.82 0.16 19.10
N PRO A 74 9.48 1.10 19.79
CA PRO A 74 8.78 2.10 20.60
C PRO A 74 7.98 3.10 19.74
N MET A 75 8.25 3.14 18.44
CA MET A 75 7.59 4.02 17.51
C MET A 75 6.51 3.31 16.68
N ALA A 76 6.07 2.14 17.10
CA ALA A 76 5.10 1.33 16.35
C ALA A 76 3.83 2.12 16.03
N ASP A 77 3.23 2.74 17.05
CA ASP A 77 1.99 3.50 16.87
C ASP A 77 2.20 4.72 15.97
N TYR A 78 3.37 5.34 16.07
CA TYR A 78 3.73 6.48 15.23
C TYR A 78 3.81 6.07 13.76
N VAL A 79 4.52 4.99 13.45
CA VAL A 79 4.69 4.52 12.06
C VAL A 79 3.34 4.12 11.46
N VAL A 80 2.52 3.38 12.21
CA VAL A 80 1.19 2.95 11.77
C VAL A 80 0.31 4.18 11.45
N GLU A 81 0.33 5.19 12.32
CA GLU A 81 -0.46 6.40 12.10
C GLU A 81 0.07 7.21 10.91
N GLN A 82 1.38 7.26 10.71
CA GLN A 82 1.96 7.92 9.54
C GLN A 82 1.52 7.23 8.25
N VAL A 83 1.48 5.91 8.24
CA VAL A 83 0.98 5.13 7.10
C VAL A 83 -0.48 5.44 6.84
N ARG A 84 -1.31 5.38 7.89
CA ARG A 84 -2.74 5.65 7.76
C ARG A 84 -3.00 7.05 7.22
N ALA A 85 -2.33 8.05 7.78
CA ALA A 85 -2.50 9.43 7.36
C ALA A 85 -2.06 9.66 5.93
N ALA A 86 -0.94 9.08 5.53
CA ALA A 86 -0.43 9.20 4.16
C ALA A 86 -1.42 8.62 3.15
N VAL A 87 -2.01 7.47 3.46
CA VAL A 87 -3.00 6.83 2.59
C VAL A 87 -4.30 7.61 2.58
N ALA A 88 -4.75 8.08 3.73
CA ALA A 88 -5.99 8.87 3.83
C ALA A 88 -5.91 10.17 3.04
N ASP A 89 -4.72 10.74 2.88
CA ASP A 89 -4.51 11.97 2.14
C ASP A 89 -4.46 11.78 0.62
N VAL A 90 -4.39 10.54 0.14
CA VAL A 90 -4.37 10.28 -1.31
C VAL A 90 -5.73 10.67 -1.90
N PRO A 91 -5.76 11.52 -2.95
CA PRO A 91 -7.02 11.89 -3.58
C PRO A 91 -7.77 10.66 -4.10
N GLY A 92 -9.04 10.57 -3.77
CA GLY A 92 -9.90 9.45 -4.16
C GLY A 92 -10.07 8.39 -3.06
N VAL A 93 -9.27 8.42 -2.00
CA VAL A 93 -9.44 7.50 -0.87
C VAL A 93 -10.57 8.01 0.02
N VAL A 94 -11.57 7.15 0.25
CA VAL A 94 -12.72 7.46 1.11
C VAL A 94 -12.36 7.22 2.58
N SER A 95 -11.71 6.11 2.87
CA SER A 95 -11.25 5.79 4.22
C SER A 95 -10.00 4.91 4.16
N ALA A 96 -9.21 4.96 5.23
CA ALA A 96 -8.02 4.14 5.35
C ALA A 96 -8.01 3.44 6.71
N ARG A 97 -7.81 2.14 6.69
CA ARG A 97 -7.65 1.32 7.90
C ARG A 97 -6.34 0.57 7.80
N VAL A 98 -5.54 0.62 8.85
CA VAL A 98 -4.26 -0.07 8.94
C VAL A 98 -4.27 -0.98 10.16
N ASP A 99 -4.04 -2.26 9.93
CA ASP A 99 -3.91 -3.25 11.00
C ASP A 99 -2.45 -3.67 11.10
N LEU A 100 -1.90 -3.60 12.30
CA LEU A 100 -0.55 -4.05 12.60
C LEU A 100 -0.61 -5.50 13.05
N VAL A 101 0.15 -6.37 12.38
CA VAL A 101 0.23 -7.80 12.70
C VAL A 101 1.68 -8.20 12.89
N TRP A 102 1.90 -9.26 13.68
CA TRP A 102 3.24 -9.77 14.00
C TRP A 102 3.51 -11.14 13.37
N GLU A 103 2.51 -11.73 12.75
CA GLU A 103 2.61 -13.00 12.04
C GLU A 103 2.22 -12.84 10.57
N PRO A 104 3.01 -13.32 9.61
CA PRO A 104 4.37 -13.87 9.79
C PRO A 104 5.36 -12.77 10.19
N GLU A 105 6.48 -13.17 10.79
CA GLU A 105 7.51 -12.22 11.17
C GLU A 105 8.15 -11.59 9.94
N TRP A 106 8.52 -10.33 10.06
CA TRP A 106 9.27 -9.65 9.01
C TRP A 106 10.66 -10.27 8.87
N ASP A 107 11.11 -10.41 7.63
CA ASP A 107 12.44 -10.92 7.29
C ASP A 107 13.04 -9.98 6.24
N LYS A 108 14.35 -9.78 6.31
CA LYS A 108 15.08 -8.93 5.35
C LYS A 108 14.89 -9.36 3.90
N SER A 109 14.52 -10.62 3.64
CA SER A 109 14.21 -11.09 2.29
C SER A 109 13.02 -10.38 1.65
N ARG A 110 12.22 -9.68 2.46
CA ARG A 110 11.07 -8.91 1.98
C ARG A 110 11.46 -7.52 1.49
N MET A 111 12.70 -7.09 1.74
CA MET A 111 13.20 -5.79 1.31
C MET A 111 13.38 -5.75 -0.21
N SER A 112 13.15 -4.57 -0.80
CA SER A 112 13.49 -4.34 -2.20
C SER A 112 15.02 -4.35 -2.38
N GLU A 113 15.47 -4.54 -3.61
CA GLU A 113 16.90 -4.44 -3.91
C GLU A 113 17.44 -3.04 -3.56
N GLU A 114 16.65 -2.00 -3.82
CA GLU A 114 17.03 -0.63 -3.48
C GLU A 114 17.25 -0.47 -1.99
N ALA A 115 16.38 -1.06 -1.17
CA ALA A 115 16.52 -1.01 0.29
C ALA A 115 17.77 -1.76 0.75
N LEU A 116 18.03 -2.92 0.18
CA LEU A 116 19.22 -3.71 0.51
C LEU A 116 20.50 -2.95 0.21
N VAL A 117 20.55 -2.29 -0.95
CA VAL A 117 21.71 -1.47 -1.34
C VAL A 117 21.90 -0.30 -0.38
N GLU A 118 20.80 0.41 -0.07
CA GLU A 118 20.83 1.57 0.82
C GLU A 118 21.37 1.22 2.21
N LEU A 119 21.04 0.05 2.70
CA LEU A 119 21.47 -0.42 4.01
C LEU A 119 22.78 -1.22 3.98
N GLY A 120 23.35 -1.43 2.79
CA GLY A 120 24.60 -2.20 2.64
C GLY A 120 24.43 -3.69 2.84
N LEU A 121 23.23 -4.22 2.64
CA LEU A 121 22.92 -5.64 2.87
C LEU A 121 22.88 -6.47 1.60
N ASP A 122 23.15 -5.87 0.45
CA ASP A 122 23.12 -6.53 -0.87
C ASP A 122 24.34 -7.38 -1.16
N ALA A 123 25.43 -7.14 -0.44
CA ALA A 123 26.71 -7.81 -0.65
C ALA A 123 26.86 -8.99 0.31
N ASP A 124 26.61 -10.16 -0.20
CA ASP A 124 26.83 -11.42 0.55
C ASP A 124 28.02 -12.18 -0.01
#